data_3dc6cc43701fc465603f62b91a1fa9d6
#
_entry.id   3dc6cc43701fc465603f62b91a1fa9d6
#
_cell.length_a   1.000
_cell.length_b   1.000
_cell.length_c   1.000
_cell.angle_alpha   90.00
_cell.angle_beta   90.00
_cell.angle_gamma   90.00
#
_symmetry.space_group_name_H-M   'P 1'
#
loop_
_entity.id
_entity.type
_entity.pdbx_description
1 polymer ?
#
loop_
_entity_poly.entity_id
_entity_poly.type
_entity_poly.pdbx_seq_one_letter_code
_entity_poly.pdbx_strand_id
1 'polypeptide(L)'
;VARGYDFYAVDLRRYGRSLRKGQPVFDARSLDEYFPDIDSALVAINPAGSRRPTVLMGHSTGGLISAYYIHCRPDAPVDALVLNSPFLDWNLGWKERFIPIISWVGLIDPRLKISQGMSQAYAESLLKDRHGRWTYRTDWKMPQSPDVTAGWIRAITLAQKALRGGHADIRIPILLMYSARSVDGSRWTPEFNRADAVLSVADIARYGRTLGPDVTQIKVVGGLHDLLLSSPGLVAALYPRIFSWLDANLPHRASFRAAALPSAN
;
A
#
# COMPACT_ATOMS: atom_id res chain seq x y z
N VAL A 1 -8.22 16.93 -7.13
CA VAL A 1 -8.66 18.34 -7.25
C VAL A 1 -9.19 18.63 -8.67
N ALA A 2 -8.39 18.52 -9.74
CA ALA A 2 -8.85 18.84 -11.11
C ALA A 2 -10.01 17.95 -11.61
N ARG A 3 -10.17 16.75 -11.07
CA ARG A 3 -11.28 15.82 -11.37
C ARG A 3 -12.39 15.83 -10.31
N GLY A 4 -12.37 16.82 -9.39
CA GLY A 4 -13.38 16.96 -8.34
C GLY A 4 -13.22 15.99 -7.16
N TYR A 5 -12.06 15.37 -6.99
CA TYR A 5 -11.69 14.59 -5.82
C TYR A 5 -10.92 15.46 -4.82
N ASP A 6 -11.23 15.30 -3.54
CA ASP A 6 -10.38 15.78 -2.46
C ASP A 6 -9.31 14.74 -2.17
N PHE A 7 -8.09 15.16 -1.86
CA PHE A 7 -6.97 14.29 -1.57
C PHE A 7 -6.51 14.46 -0.12
N TYR A 8 -6.42 13.38 0.59
CA TYR A 8 -5.92 13.29 1.95
C TYR A 8 -4.76 12.32 1.99
N ALA A 9 -3.69 12.69 2.68
CA ALA A 9 -2.53 11.82 2.90
C ALA A 9 -2.30 11.63 4.39
N VAL A 10 -2.17 10.37 4.81
CA VAL A 10 -1.98 9.97 6.20
C VAL A 10 -0.59 9.38 6.36
N ASP A 11 0.22 9.95 7.25
CA ASP A 11 1.41 9.27 7.75
C ASP A 11 0.99 8.40 8.93
N LEU A 12 0.95 7.09 8.73
CA LEU A 12 0.67 6.15 9.79
C LEU A 12 1.69 6.28 10.93
N ARG A 13 1.31 5.90 12.14
CA ARG A 13 2.26 5.91 13.28
C ARG A 13 3.56 5.22 12.93
N ARG A 14 4.69 5.79 13.35
CA ARG A 14 6.05 5.28 13.11
C ARG A 14 6.50 5.36 11.64
N TYR A 15 5.77 6.14 10.81
CA TYR A 15 6.16 6.49 9.44
C TYR A 15 6.25 8.01 9.27
N GLY A 16 7.12 8.46 8.37
CA GLY A 16 7.22 9.85 7.92
C GLY A 16 7.17 10.86 9.06
N ARG A 17 6.23 11.81 9.01
CA ARG A 17 6.03 12.87 10.02
C ARG A 17 5.48 12.37 11.35
N SER A 18 4.87 11.18 11.37
CA SER A 18 4.34 10.55 12.58
C SER A 18 5.38 9.75 13.36
N LEU A 19 6.61 9.65 12.86
CA LEU A 19 7.72 9.02 13.57
C LEU A 19 8.25 9.96 14.66
N ARG A 20 8.23 9.52 15.90
CA ARG A 20 8.74 10.26 17.06
C ARG A 20 10.19 9.89 17.35
N LYS A 21 10.95 10.83 17.88
CA LYS A 21 12.37 10.62 18.28
C LYS A 21 12.49 9.39 19.19
N GLY A 22 13.40 8.49 18.87
CA GLY A 22 13.67 7.28 19.65
C GLY A 22 12.72 6.10 19.40
N GLN A 23 11.71 6.28 18.56
CA GLN A 23 10.87 5.14 18.12
C GLN A 23 11.57 4.37 16.99
N PRO A 24 11.51 3.03 17.00
CA PRO A 24 11.89 2.26 15.83
C PRO A 24 10.90 2.53 14.70
N VAL A 25 11.42 2.68 13.48
CA VAL A 25 10.59 2.84 12.27
C VAL A 25 9.80 1.56 11.99
N PHE A 26 8.60 1.70 11.46
CA PHE A 26 7.70 0.60 11.05
C PHE A 26 7.30 -0.36 12.18
N ASP A 27 7.77 -0.17 13.40
CA ASP A 27 7.55 -1.11 14.50
C ASP A 27 6.05 -1.33 14.77
N ALA A 28 5.63 -2.57 14.71
CA ALA A 28 4.28 -3.01 15.05
C ALA A 28 4.30 -4.48 15.43
N ARG A 29 3.46 -4.89 16.40
CA ARG A 29 3.26 -6.28 16.78
C ARG A 29 2.10 -6.93 16.03
N SER A 30 1.15 -6.11 15.59
CA SER A 30 0.04 -6.44 14.71
C SER A 30 -0.21 -5.27 13.78
N LEU A 31 -0.69 -5.52 12.55
CA LEU A 31 -1.08 -4.44 11.64
C LEU A 31 -2.34 -3.70 12.11
N ASP A 32 -3.11 -4.28 13.04
CA ASP A 32 -4.25 -3.62 13.67
C ASP A 32 -3.86 -2.35 14.41
N GLU A 33 -2.59 -2.22 14.83
CA GLU A 33 -2.08 -1.00 15.47
C GLU A 33 -2.21 0.23 14.57
N TYR A 34 -2.27 0.06 13.23
CA TYR A 34 -2.44 1.14 12.27
C TYR A 34 -3.91 1.53 12.03
N PHE A 35 -4.86 0.68 12.44
CA PHE A 35 -6.29 0.91 12.18
C PHE A 35 -6.82 2.21 12.79
N PRO A 36 -6.47 2.59 14.03
CA PRO A 36 -6.93 3.87 14.59
C PRO A 36 -6.45 5.10 13.80
N ASP A 37 -5.31 5.01 13.08
CA ASP A 37 -4.83 6.11 12.25
C ASP A 37 -5.70 6.25 10.99
N ILE A 38 -6.11 5.12 10.41
CA ILE A 38 -7.04 5.08 9.27
C ILE A 38 -8.42 5.55 9.71
N ASP A 39 -8.94 5.03 10.85
CA ASP A 39 -10.24 5.43 11.41
C ASP A 39 -10.29 6.96 11.64
N SER A 40 -9.23 7.53 12.21
CA SER A 40 -9.14 8.98 12.44
C SER A 40 -9.16 9.78 11.16
N ALA A 41 -8.50 9.29 10.10
CA ALA A 41 -8.53 9.92 8.79
C ALA A 41 -9.93 9.84 8.17
N LEU A 42 -10.60 8.69 8.26
CA LEU A 42 -11.95 8.51 7.73
C LEU A 42 -12.97 9.41 8.45
N VAL A 43 -12.83 9.60 9.76
CA VAL A 43 -13.63 10.58 10.53
C VAL A 43 -13.37 12.01 10.06
N ALA A 44 -12.12 12.39 9.81
CA ALA A 44 -11.78 13.72 9.31
C ALA A 44 -12.33 13.99 7.90
N ILE A 45 -12.38 12.96 7.04
CA ILE A 45 -12.92 13.03 5.67
C ILE A 45 -14.45 13.11 5.69
N ASN A 46 -15.10 12.34 6.58
CA ASN A 46 -16.55 12.23 6.72
C ASN A 46 -16.97 12.67 8.14
N PRO A 47 -16.98 13.99 8.45
CA PRO A 47 -17.46 14.45 9.74
C PRO A 47 -18.94 14.10 9.93
N ALA A 48 -19.39 14.07 11.18
CA ALA A 48 -20.74 13.63 11.56
C ALA A 48 -21.82 14.24 10.68
N GLY A 49 -22.71 13.41 10.15
CA GLY A 49 -23.79 13.81 9.24
C GLY A 49 -23.41 13.97 7.77
N SER A 50 -22.16 13.75 7.40
CA SER A 50 -21.73 13.72 5.98
C SER A 50 -21.25 12.32 5.61
N ARG A 51 -21.64 11.85 4.42
CA ARG A 51 -21.12 10.62 3.80
C ARG A 51 -20.73 10.97 2.37
N ARG A 52 -19.43 10.87 2.09
CA ARG A 52 -18.89 11.10 0.74
C ARG A 52 -18.32 9.80 0.21
N PRO A 53 -18.42 9.54 -1.11
CA PRO A 53 -17.70 8.43 -1.71
C PRO A 53 -16.21 8.51 -1.34
N THR A 54 -15.72 7.48 -0.68
CA THR A 54 -14.37 7.46 -0.12
C THR A 54 -13.55 6.32 -0.71
N VAL A 55 -12.38 6.65 -1.22
CA VAL A 55 -11.41 5.67 -1.76
C VAL A 55 -10.26 5.56 -0.79
N LEU A 56 -9.95 4.35 -0.37
CA LEU A 56 -8.71 4.06 0.37
C LEU A 56 -7.64 3.63 -0.63
N MET A 57 -6.52 4.35 -0.65
CA MET A 57 -5.41 4.01 -1.52
C MET A 57 -4.18 3.66 -0.69
N GLY A 58 -3.53 2.53 -1.02
CA GLY A 58 -2.30 2.10 -0.38
C GLY A 58 -1.23 1.67 -1.36
N HIS A 59 0.04 1.99 -1.03
CA HIS A 59 1.22 1.57 -1.78
C HIS A 59 2.08 0.64 -0.93
N SER A 60 2.57 -0.44 -1.54
CA SER A 60 3.52 -1.38 -0.90
C SER A 60 3.01 -1.90 0.45
N THR A 61 3.71 -1.67 1.55
CA THR A 61 3.25 -1.99 2.92
C THR A 61 1.92 -1.30 3.24
N GLY A 62 1.73 -0.04 2.80
CA GLY A 62 0.45 0.66 2.93
C GLY A 62 -0.68 -0.03 2.16
N GLY A 63 -0.37 -0.67 1.03
CA GLY A 63 -1.33 -1.49 0.28
C GLY A 63 -1.75 -2.75 1.04
N LEU A 64 -0.79 -3.43 1.70
CA LEU A 64 -1.10 -4.55 2.59
C LEU A 64 -1.96 -4.10 3.78
N ILE A 65 -1.58 -2.99 4.46
CA ILE A 65 -2.32 -2.46 5.60
C ILE A 65 -3.74 -2.08 5.19
N SER A 66 -3.92 -1.41 4.05
CA SER A 66 -5.24 -1.01 3.54
C SER A 66 -6.13 -2.20 3.21
N ALA A 67 -5.57 -3.23 2.54
CA ALA A 67 -6.31 -4.45 2.23
C ALA A 67 -6.69 -5.22 3.51
N TYR A 68 -5.76 -5.34 4.45
CA TYR A 68 -6.00 -6.00 5.73
C TYR A 68 -7.00 -5.25 6.61
N TYR A 69 -6.96 -3.90 6.58
CA TYR A 69 -7.93 -3.06 7.26
C TYR A 69 -9.36 -3.33 6.76
N ILE A 70 -9.59 -3.31 5.44
CA ILE A 70 -10.92 -3.57 4.86
C ILE A 70 -11.38 -5.02 5.12
N HIS A 71 -10.46 -5.99 5.04
CA HIS A 71 -10.76 -7.39 5.39
C HIS A 71 -11.25 -7.53 6.85
N CYS A 72 -10.60 -6.86 7.80
CA CYS A 72 -10.98 -6.89 9.22
C CYS A 72 -12.15 -5.96 9.56
N ARG A 73 -12.45 -4.98 8.71
CA ARG A 73 -13.48 -3.95 8.90
C ARG A 73 -14.34 -3.79 7.65
N PRO A 74 -15.15 -4.80 7.30
CA PRO A 74 -15.94 -4.79 6.06
C PRO A 74 -16.98 -3.66 6.03
N ASP A 75 -17.37 -3.12 7.20
CA ASP A 75 -18.35 -2.03 7.34
C ASP A 75 -17.65 -0.64 7.41
N ALA A 76 -16.33 -0.55 7.20
CA ALA A 76 -15.64 0.72 7.16
C ALA A 76 -16.23 1.63 6.07
N PRO A 77 -16.32 2.97 6.29
CA PRO A 77 -16.92 3.90 5.33
C PRO A 77 -15.99 4.16 4.12
N VAL A 78 -15.63 3.09 3.42
CA VAL A 78 -14.79 3.06 2.22
C VAL A 78 -15.58 2.40 1.09
N ASP A 79 -15.63 3.01 -0.08
CA ASP A 79 -16.42 2.54 -1.22
C ASP A 79 -15.58 1.82 -2.27
N ALA A 80 -14.28 2.07 -2.31
CA ALA A 80 -13.36 1.40 -3.22
C ALA A 80 -11.95 1.35 -2.64
N LEU A 81 -11.19 0.33 -3.03
CA LEU A 81 -9.79 0.13 -2.63
C LEU A 81 -8.87 0.22 -3.85
N VAL A 82 -7.86 1.07 -3.79
CA VAL A 82 -6.82 1.20 -4.82
C VAL A 82 -5.49 0.73 -4.28
N LEU A 83 -4.92 -0.30 -4.88
CA LEU A 83 -3.68 -0.93 -4.44
C LEU A 83 -2.57 -0.69 -5.49
N ASN A 84 -1.52 0.01 -5.11
CA ASN A 84 -0.35 0.26 -5.91
C ASN A 84 0.80 -0.62 -5.42
N SER A 85 1.10 -1.69 -6.15
CA SER A 85 2.13 -2.69 -5.82
C SER A 85 2.07 -3.15 -4.35
N PRO A 86 0.93 -3.72 -3.88
CA PRO A 86 0.76 -4.08 -2.47
C PRO A 86 1.72 -5.20 -2.06
N PHE A 87 2.21 -5.14 -0.81
CA PHE A 87 3.14 -6.12 -0.23
C PHE A 87 2.42 -7.41 0.20
N LEU A 88 1.90 -8.18 -0.76
CA LEU A 88 1.12 -9.38 -0.48
C LEU A 88 1.97 -10.62 -0.21
N ASP A 89 3.24 -10.62 -0.58
CA ASP A 89 4.20 -11.68 -0.28
C ASP A 89 5.61 -11.15 -0.11
N TRP A 90 6.43 -11.93 0.58
CA TRP A 90 7.87 -11.69 0.67
C TRP A 90 8.52 -11.93 -0.70
N ASN A 91 9.60 -11.21 -1.00
CA ASN A 91 10.41 -11.39 -2.20
C ASN A 91 11.88 -11.55 -1.77
N LEU A 92 12.16 -12.61 -1.02
CA LEU A 92 13.45 -12.88 -0.41
C LEU A 92 14.11 -14.14 -0.99
N GLY A 93 13.48 -14.76 -1.99
CA GLY A 93 13.96 -16.00 -2.62
C GLY A 93 14.15 -17.10 -1.57
N TRP A 94 15.32 -17.76 -1.60
CA TRP A 94 15.60 -18.86 -0.68
C TRP A 94 15.55 -18.48 0.82
N LYS A 95 15.71 -17.19 1.15
CA LYS A 95 15.67 -16.69 2.54
C LYS A 95 14.25 -16.71 3.14
N GLU A 96 13.22 -16.81 2.32
CA GLU A 96 11.81 -16.87 2.79
C GLU A 96 11.57 -18.03 3.74
N ARG A 97 12.31 -19.13 3.60
CA ARG A 97 12.24 -20.28 4.52
C ARG A 97 12.52 -19.94 5.99
N PHE A 98 13.19 -18.81 6.25
CA PHE A 98 13.48 -18.35 7.62
C PHE A 98 12.38 -17.48 8.20
N ILE A 99 11.44 -16.98 7.39
CA ILE A 99 10.35 -16.12 7.84
C ILE A 99 9.52 -16.78 8.96
N PRO A 100 9.15 -18.08 8.89
CA PRO A 100 8.41 -18.71 9.99
C PRO A 100 9.19 -18.69 11.32
N ILE A 101 10.50 -18.89 11.25
CA ILE A 101 11.38 -18.87 12.45
C ILE A 101 11.45 -17.45 13.00
N ILE A 102 11.68 -16.46 12.16
CA ILE A 102 11.73 -15.04 12.57
C ILE A 102 10.38 -14.62 13.12
N SER A 103 9.28 -15.06 12.51
CA SER A 103 7.92 -14.80 12.98
C SER A 103 7.68 -15.40 14.36
N TRP A 104 8.19 -16.58 14.63
CA TRP A 104 8.14 -17.23 15.95
C TRP A 104 9.00 -16.46 16.98
N VAL A 105 10.22 -16.07 16.61
CA VAL A 105 11.07 -15.20 17.44
C VAL A 105 10.35 -13.89 17.76
N GLY A 106 9.64 -13.30 16.79
CA GLY A 106 8.85 -12.09 16.99
C GLY A 106 7.69 -12.23 17.98
N LEU A 107 7.28 -13.47 18.30
CA LEU A 107 6.33 -13.73 19.39
C LEU A 107 7.01 -13.61 20.77
N ILE A 108 8.27 -14.05 20.88
CA ILE A 108 9.03 -14.14 22.14
C ILE A 108 9.78 -12.82 22.40
N ASP A 109 10.51 -12.34 21.40
CA ASP A 109 11.23 -11.06 21.44
C ASP A 109 10.84 -10.19 20.25
N PRO A 110 9.72 -9.47 20.35
CA PRO A 110 9.24 -8.63 19.25
C PRO A 110 10.14 -7.44 18.94
N ARG A 111 11.08 -7.09 19.82
CA ARG A 111 11.98 -5.94 19.64
C ARG A 111 13.33 -6.31 19.01
N LEU A 112 13.60 -7.60 18.82
CA LEU A 112 14.82 -8.03 18.14
C LEU A 112 14.93 -7.37 16.77
N LYS A 113 16.03 -6.66 16.55
CA LYS A 113 16.30 -5.99 15.28
C LYS A 113 16.78 -6.97 14.23
N ILE A 114 16.20 -6.88 13.06
CA ILE A 114 16.53 -7.69 11.88
C ILE A 114 16.95 -6.74 10.76
N SER A 115 18.17 -6.90 10.27
CA SER A 115 18.62 -6.17 9.09
C SER A 115 17.97 -6.73 7.84
N GLN A 116 17.37 -5.85 7.05
CA GLN A 116 16.71 -6.26 5.81
C GLN A 116 17.71 -6.58 4.70
N GLY A 117 18.93 -6.04 4.76
CA GLY A 117 19.97 -6.27 3.75
C GLY A 117 19.54 -5.86 2.33
N MET A 118 18.56 -4.96 2.20
CA MET A 118 18.05 -4.52 0.90
C MET A 118 19.04 -3.60 0.20
N SER A 119 19.12 -3.73 -1.12
CA SER A 119 19.90 -2.85 -1.99
C SER A 119 19.33 -1.43 -1.99
N GLN A 120 20.21 -0.43 -2.13
CA GLN A 120 19.80 0.96 -2.35
C GLN A 120 19.36 1.24 -3.80
N ALA A 121 19.52 0.28 -4.72
CA ALA A 121 19.27 0.45 -6.15
C ALA A 121 17.87 0.97 -6.47
N TYR A 122 16.85 0.56 -5.69
CA TYR A 122 15.50 1.12 -5.84
C TYR A 122 15.45 2.61 -5.46
N ALA A 123 16.05 3.02 -4.35
CA ALA A 123 16.09 4.43 -3.96
C ALA A 123 16.88 5.27 -4.96
N GLU A 124 17.98 4.72 -5.50
CA GLU A 124 18.76 5.35 -6.58
C GLU A 124 17.94 5.55 -7.85
N SER A 125 17.02 4.65 -8.17
CA SER A 125 16.11 4.80 -9.30
C SER A 125 15.04 5.91 -9.12
N LEU A 126 14.84 6.39 -7.89
CA LEU A 126 13.91 7.46 -7.59
C LEU A 126 14.59 8.82 -7.48
N LEU A 127 15.74 8.91 -6.81
CA LEU A 127 16.42 10.16 -6.46
C LEU A 127 17.02 10.85 -7.67
N LYS A 128 16.73 12.16 -7.83
CA LYS A 128 17.19 13.00 -8.95
C LYS A 128 18.71 13.17 -8.99
N ASP A 129 19.36 13.18 -7.84
CA ASP A 129 20.82 13.26 -7.71
C ASP A 129 21.53 11.92 -7.95
N ARG A 130 20.77 10.87 -8.28
CA ARG A 130 21.25 9.55 -8.69
C ARG A 130 20.75 9.22 -10.10
N HIS A 131 19.87 8.24 -10.24
CA HIS A 131 19.39 7.74 -11.52
C HIS A 131 17.88 7.99 -11.73
N GLY A 132 17.25 8.66 -10.76
CA GLY A 132 15.81 8.94 -10.74
C GLY A 132 15.45 10.34 -11.20
N ARG A 133 14.23 10.75 -10.84
CA ARG A 133 13.63 12.03 -11.26
C ARG A 133 13.08 12.85 -10.11
N TRP A 134 13.04 12.27 -8.90
CA TRP A 134 12.32 12.83 -7.78
C TRP A 134 13.24 13.43 -6.73
N THR A 135 12.80 14.58 -6.17
CA THR A 135 13.42 15.15 -4.97
C THR A 135 12.41 15.04 -3.84
N TYR A 136 12.78 14.38 -2.76
CA TYR A 136 11.93 14.18 -1.59
C TYR A 136 12.75 14.20 -0.29
N ARG A 137 12.06 14.28 0.85
CA ARG A 137 12.66 14.26 2.19
C ARG A 137 13.19 12.86 2.51
N THR A 138 14.50 12.70 2.47
CA THR A 138 15.15 11.40 2.73
C THR A 138 15.12 10.99 4.20
N ASP A 139 14.84 11.90 5.10
CA ASP A 139 14.55 11.61 6.51
C ASP A 139 13.14 11.01 6.73
N TRP A 140 12.20 11.20 5.79
CA TRP A 140 10.88 10.59 5.81
C TRP A 140 10.81 9.28 5.01
N LYS A 141 11.50 9.23 3.88
CA LYS A 141 11.65 8.03 3.05
C LYS A 141 13.14 7.75 2.88
N MET A 142 13.69 6.94 3.76
CA MET A 142 15.11 6.64 3.82
C MET A 142 15.58 5.88 2.58
N PRO A 143 16.69 6.30 1.91
CA PRO A 143 17.25 5.59 0.77
C PRO A 143 17.74 4.19 1.13
N GLN A 144 18.28 4.03 2.34
CA GLN A 144 18.64 2.74 2.90
C GLN A 144 17.49 2.22 3.77
N SER A 145 17.07 0.99 3.49
CA SER A 145 16.07 0.35 4.33
C SER A 145 16.57 0.20 5.76
N PRO A 146 15.86 0.75 6.74
CA PRO A 146 16.25 0.62 8.14
C PRO A 146 16.08 -0.83 8.62
N ASP A 147 16.72 -1.16 9.74
CA ASP A 147 16.41 -2.39 10.45
C ASP A 147 14.94 -2.40 10.85
N VAL A 148 14.31 -3.56 10.73
CA VAL A 148 12.95 -3.81 11.21
C VAL A 148 12.98 -4.69 12.44
N THR A 149 11.86 -4.78 13.15
CA THR A 149 11.75 -5.67 14.31
C THR A 149 11.21 -7.03 13.92
N ALA A 150 11.57 -8.08 14.66
CA ALA A 150 10.99 -9.41 14.47
C ALA A 150 9.46 -9.39 14.67
N GLY A 151 8.96 -8.53 15.57
CA GLY A 151 7.54 -8.28 15.76
C GLY A 151 6.86 -7.75 14.49
N TRP A 152 7.49 -6.79 13.80
CA TRP A 152 6.97 -6.27 12.54
C TRP A 152 6.95 -7.35 11.44
N ILE A 153 8.03 -8.15 11.30
CA ILE A 153 8.06 -9.25 10.34
C ILE A 153 6.91 -10.23 10.61
N ARG A 154 6.67 -10.55 11.88
CA ARG A 154 5.53 -11.37 12.28
C ARG A 154 4.19 -10.73 11.92
N ALA A 155 4.00 -9.44 12.22
CA ALA A 155 2.77 -8.73 11.90
C ALA A 155 2.46 -8.73 10.39
N ILE A 156 3.47 -8.43 9.56
CA ILE A 156 3.37 -8.53 8.10
C ILE A 156 3.00 -9.94 7.66
N THR A 157 3.72 -10.96 8.14
CA THR A 157 3.51 -12.35 7.75
C THR A 157 2.10 -12.84 8.09
N LEU A 158 1.57 -12.47 9.25
CA LEU A 158 0.22 -12.85 9.67
C LEU A 158 -0.85 -12.17 8.81
N ALA A 159 -0.71 -10.88 8.51
CA ALA A 159 -1.63 -10.16 7.64
C ALA A 159 -1.60 -10.69 6.20
N GLN A 160 -0.41 -10.96 5.65
CA GLN A 160 -0.27 -11.61 4.35
C GLN A 160 -0.98 -12.97 4.34
N LYS A 161 -0.79 -13.79 5.38
CA LYS A 161 -1.43 -15.10 5.50
C LYS A 161 -2.96 -14.98 5.56
N ALA A 162 -3.50 -13.99 6.27
CA ALA A 162 -4.94 -13.75 6.34
C ALA A 162 -5.55 -13.38 4.98
N LEU A 163 -4.80 -12.68 4.13
CA LEU A 163 -5.28 -12.23 2.81
C LEU A 163 -5.05 -13.23 1.68
N ARG A 164 -4.21 -14.26 1.88
CA ARG A 164 -3.87 -15.23 0.84
C ARG A 164 -4.84 -16.41 0.77
N GLY A 165 -4.81 -17.08 -0.35
CA GLY A 165 -5.48 -18.38 -0.51
C GLY A 165 -7.00 -18.31 -0.51
N GLY A 166 -7.60 -17.15 -0.84
CA GLY A 166 -9.04 -16.98 -0.89
C GLY A 166 -9.67 -16.76 0.49
N HIS A 167 -8.89 -16.43 1.50
CA HIS A 167 -9.39 -16.12 2.85
C HIS A 167 -9.78 -14.64 3.01
N ALA A 168 -9.34 -13.75 2.10
CA ALA A 168 -9.74 -12.37 2.13
C ALA A 168 -11.23 -12.19 1.77
N ASP A 169 -11.93 -11.37 2.55
CA ASP A 169 -13.34 -11.01 2.31
C ASP A 169 -13.45 -9.49 2.11
N ILE A 170 -12.92 -8.99 1.00
CA ILE A 170 -13.02 -7.58 0.62
C ILE A 170 -14.16 -7.45 -0.40
N ARG A 171 -15.29 -6.90 0.02
CA ARG A 171 -16.53 -6.86 -0.79
C ARG A 171 -16.68 -5.60 -1.63
N ILE A 172 -15.85 -4.59 -1.39
CA ILE A 172 -15.81 -3.36 -2.18
C ILE A 172 -14.95 -3.56 -3.44
N PRO A 173 -15.18 -2.81 -4.53
CA PRO A 173 -14.36 -2.86 -5.73
C PRO A 173 -12.89 -2.59 -5.44
N ILE A 174 -12.00 -3.37 -6.05
CA ILE A 174 -10.54 -3.27 -5.90
C ILE A 174 -9.90 -2.94 -7.24
N LEU A 175 -9.13 -1.85 -7.29
CA LEU A 175 -8.18 -1.59 -8.37
C LEU A 175 -6.79 -2.02 -7.93
N LEU A 176 -6.29 -3.12 -8.49
CA LEU A 176 -4.96 -3.63 -8.26
C LEU A 176 -4.03 -3.21 -9.39
N MET A 177 -3.00 -2.42 -9.08
CA MET A 177 -2.02 -1.96 -10.05
C MET A 177 -0.63 -2.43 -9.67
N TYR A 178 0.16 -2.89 -10.65
CA TYR A 178 1.53 -3.35 -10.44
C TYR A 178 2.35 -3.29 -11.72
N SER A 179 3.68 -3.30 -11.59
CA SER A 179 4.60 -3.32 -12.73
C SER A 179 4.45 -4.59 -13.57
N ALA A 180 4.78 -4.52 -14.85
CA ALA A 180 4.71 -5.67 -15.73
C ALA A 180 5.78 -6.73 -15.46
N ARG A 181 6.88 -6.38 -14.79
CA ARG A 181 7.97 -7.30 -14.45
C ARG A 181 8.69 -6.86 -13.18
N SER A 182 9.34 -7.80 -12.52
CA SER A 182 10.29 -7.54 -11.46
C SER A 182 11.72 -7.44 -11.98
N VAL A 183 12.60 -6.81 -11.24
CA VAL A 183 14.05 -6.80 -11.44
C VAL A 183 14.74 -7.02 -10.10
N ASP A 184 15.74 -7.89 -10.10
CA ASP A 184 16.58 -8.18 -8.96
C ASP A 184 17.99 -7.67 -9.18
N GLY A 185 18.70 -7.37 -8.09
CA GLY A 185 20.09 -6.99 -8.13
C GLY A 185 20.52 -6.14 -6.94
N SER A 186 21.83 -6.20 -6.63
CA SER A 186 22.43 -5.41 -5.57
C SER A 186 22.94 -4.04 -6.05
N ARG A 187 23.06 -3.86 -7.37
CA ARG A 187 23.52 -2.63 -8.01
C ARG A 187 22.48 -2.11 -8.98
N TRP A 188 22.38 -0.80 -9.08
CA TRP A 188 21.48 -0.17 -10.03
C TRP A 188 21.88 -0.49 -11.49
N THR A 189 20.88 -0.70 -12.30
CA THR A 189 20.95 -0.77 -13.77
C THR A 189 19.75 -0.01 -14.36
N PRO A 190 19.75 0.36 -15.66
CA PRO A 190 18.61 1.05 -16.29
C PRO A 190 17.27 0.30 -16.16
N GLU A 191 17.31 -1.00 -15.91
CA GLU A 191 16.11 -1.82 -15.71
C GLU A 191 15.37 -1.49 -14.42
N PHE A 192 16.08 -1.00 -13.38
CA PHE A 192 15.48 -0.53 -12.13
C PHE A 192 14.54 0.67 -12.33
N ASN A 193 14.68 1.40 -13.45
CA ASN A 193 13.79 2.51 -13.80
C ASN A 193 12.56 2.07 -14.61
N ARG A 194 12.36 0.75 -14.84
CA ARG A 194 11.30 0.20 -15.70
C ARG A 194 10.63 -1.07 -15.15
N ALA A 195 10.93 -1.43 -13.91
CA ALA A 195 10.44 -2.66 -13.29
C ALA A 195 10.23 -2.48 -11.79
N ASP A 196 9.53 -3.40 -11.15
CA ASP A 196 9.46 -3.49 -9.70
C ASP A 196 10.76 -4.10 -9.16
N ALA A 197 11.52 -3.30 -8.40
CA ALA A 197 12.79 -3.71 -7.80
C ALA A 197 12.65 -4.14 -6.32
N VAL A 198 11.42 -4.27 -5.84
CA VAL A 198 11.12 -4.56 -4.43
C VAL A 198 10.33 -5.86 -4.29
N LEU A 199 9.28 -6.03 -5.10
CA LEU A 199 8.35 -7.14 -4.97
C LEU A 199 8.32 -8.03 -6.23
N SER A 200 7.89 -9.27 -6.04
CA SER A 200 7.53 -10.17 -7.12
C SER A 200 6.17 -9.75 -7.70
N VAL A 201 6.16 -9.28 -8.95
CA VAL A 201 4.92 -8.91 -9.63
C VAL A 201 4.03 -10.12 -9.91
N ALA A 202 4.62 -11.32 -9.99
CA ALA A 202 3.88 -12.57 -10.14
C ALA A 202 3.05 -12.86 -8.88
N ASP A 203 3.62 -12.62 -7.70
CA ASP A 203 2.94 -12.83 -6.42
C ASP A 203 1.89 -11.75 -6.16
N ILE A 204 2.18 -10.48 -6.54
CA ILE A 204 1.16 -9.43 -6.51
C ILE A 204 -0.05 -9.83 -7.36
N ALA A 205 0.17 -10.28 -8.59
CA ALA A 205 -0.91 -10.71 -9.49
C ALA A 205 -1.65 -11.95 -8.95
N ARG A 206 -0.90 -12.92 -8.42
CA ARG A 206 -1.45 -14.18 -7.91
C ARG A 206 -2.34 -13.99 -6.70
N TYR A 207 -1.84 -13.29 -5.68
CA TYR A 207 -2.58 -13.11 -4.44
C TYR A 207 -3.58 -11.96 -4.52
N GLY A 208 -3.24 -10.91 -5.28
CA GLY A 208 -4.10 -9.76 -5.43
C GLY A 208 -5.45 -10.08 -6.09
N ARG A 209 -5.48 -11.02 -7.05
CA ARG A 209 -6.73 -11.43 -7.71
C ARG A 209 -7.72 -12.17 -6.80
N THR A 210 -7.29 -12.63 -5.63
CA THR A 210 -8.12 -13.39 -4.67
C THR A 210 -8.52 -12.57 -3.45
N LEU A 211 -8.26 -11.25 -3.45
CA LEU A 211 -8.60 -10.36 -2.33
C LEU A 211 -10.11 -10.13 -2.17
N GLY A 212 -10.87 -10.34 -3.24
CA GLY A 212 -12.32 -10.15 -3.23
C GLY A 212 -12.95 -10.60 -4.55
N PRO A 213 -14.28 -10.53 -4.66
CA PRO A 213 -15.01 -10.93 -5.86
C PRO A 213 -14.87 -9.95 -7.03
N ASP A 214 -14.57 -8.68 -6.75
CA ASP A 214 -14.47 -7.61 -7.77
C ASP A 214 -13.08 -6.99 -7.75
N VAL A 215 -12.15 -7.59 -8.52
CA VAL A 215 -10.76 -7.13 -8.65
C VAL A 215 -10.43 -6.81 -10.10
N THR A 216 -10.28 -5.53 -10.40
CA THR A 216 -9.73 -5.05 -11.68
C THR A 216 -8.21 -4.95 -11.58
N GLN A 217 -7.48 -5.61 -12.48
CA GLN A 217 -6.02 -5.57 -12.50
C GLN A 217 -5.50 -4.67 -13.62
N ILE A 218 -4.52 -3.82 -13.30
CA ILE A 218 -3.76 -3.01 -14.25
C ILE A 218 -2.28 -3.40 -14.18
N LYS A 219 -1.82 -4.15 -15.16
CA LYS A 219 -0.40 -4.44 -15.36
C LYS A 219 0.25 -3.30 -16.14
N VAL A 220 1.29 -2.68 -15.58
CA VAL A 220 1.89 -1.45 -16.11
C VAL A 220 3.27 -1.73 -16.67
N VAL A 221 3.39 -1.68 -18.00
CA VAL A 221 4.67 -1.86 -18.70
C VAL A 221 5.58 -0.66 -18.43
N GLY A 222 6.82 -0.90 -17.99
CA GLY A 222 7.78 0.13 -17.65
C GLY A 222 7.52 0.85 -16.32
N GLY A 223 6.58 0.33 -15.52
CA GLY A 223 6.29 0.88 -14.18
C GLY A 223 7.38 0.53 -13.16
N LEU A 224 7.67 1.46 -12.26
CA LEU A 224 8.47 1.23 -11.05
C LEU A 224 7.65 0.45 -10.01
N HIS A 225 8.27 0.11 -8.87
CA HIS A 225 7.56 -0.40 -7.70
C HIS A 225 6.45 0.58 -7.26
N ASP A 226 6.76 1.86 -7.08
CA ASP A 226 5.72 2.89 -6.98
C ASP A 226 5.38 3.40 -8.38
N LEU A 227 4.25 2.96 -8.91
CA LEU A 227 3.83 3.28 -10.27
C LEU A 227 3.65 4.78 -10.50
N LEU A 228 3.26 5.52 -9.46
CA LEU A 228 3.04 6.98 -9.54
C LEU A 228 4.35 7.77 -9.51
N LEU A 229 5.47 7.11 -9.20
CA LEU A 229 6.82 7.67 -9.31
C LEU A 229 7.55 7.25 -10.60
N SER A 230 6.88 6.56 -11.50
CA SER A 230 7.41 6.18 -12.82
C SER A 230 7.65 7.39 -13.74
N SER A 231 8.03 7.15 -14.99
CA SER A 231 8.26 8.24 -15.94
C SER A 231 7.02 9.12 -16.14
N PRO A 232 7.16 10.44 -16.37
CA PRO A 232 6.02 11.35 -16.51
C PRO A 232 5.00 10.93 -17.56
N GLY A 233 5.46 10.42 -18.71
CA GLY A 233 4.56 9.94 -19.77
C GLY A 233 3.74 8.74 -19.36
N LEU A 234 4.35 7.80 -18.60
CA LEU A 234 3.64 6.64 -18.05
C LEU A 234 2.60 7.07 -17.02
N VAL A 235 2.98 7.94 -16.10
CA VAL A 235 2.08 8.46 -15.06
C VAL A 235 0.91 9.23 -15.69
N ALA A 236 1.18 10.06 -16.70
CA ALA A 236 0.14 10.78 -17.45
C ALA A 236 -0.85 9.83 -18.14
N ALA A 237 -0.38 8.68 -18.64
CA ALA A 237 -1.24 7.65 -19.24
C ALA A 237 -1.99 6.79 -18.19
N LEU A 238 -1.44 6.66 -16.98
CA LEU A 238 -2.04 5.85 -15.91
C LEU A 238 -3.20 6.57 -15.22
N TYR A 239 -3.09 7.88 -14.95
CA TYR A 239 -4.13 8.64 -14.27
C TYR A 239 -5.53 8.55 -14.93
N PRO A 240 -5.69 8.71 -16.27
CA PRO A 240 -6.99 8.52 -16.90
C PRO A 240 -7.61 7.16 -16.64
N ARG A 241 -6.80 6.09 -16.61
CA ARG A 241 -7.28 4.73 -16.35
C ARG A 241 -7.77 4.59 -14.90
N ILE A 242 -7.04 5.16 -13.94
CA ILE A 242 -7.46 5.18 -12.53
C ILE A 242 -8.77 5.92 -12.39
N PHE A 243 -8.89 7.13 -12.94
CA PHE A 243 -10.10 7.95 -12.82
C PHE A 243 -11.29 7.33 -13.55
N SER A 244 -11.11 6.74 -14.74
CA SER A 244 -12.20 6.04 -15.43
C SER A 244 -12.71 4.85 -14.61
N TRP A 245 -11.79 4.13 -13.95
CA TRP A 245 -12.18 3.04 -13.06
C TRP A 245 -12.94 3.57 -11.83
N LEU A 246 -12.46 4.65 -11.20
CA LEU A 246 -13.15 5.27 -10.07
C LEU A 246 -14.55 5.77 -10.45
N ASP A 247 -14.68 6.44 -11.61
CA ASP A 247 -15.96 6.95 -12.10
C ASP A 247 -16.97 5.81 -12.36
N ALA A 248 -16.48 4.62 -12.75
CA ALA A 248 -17.34 3.44 -13.00
C ALA A 248 -17.73 2.68 -11.71
N ASN A 249 -16.90 2.75 -10.66
CA ASN A 249 -17.06 1.89 -9.48
C ASN A 249 -17.47 2.65 -8.21
N LEU A 250 -17.44 3.99 -8.24
CA LEU A 250 -17.91 4.78 -7.10
C LEU A 250 -19.40 5.11 -7.23
N PRO A 251 -20.13 5.15 -6.12
CA PRO A 251 -21.50 5.61 -6.11
C PRO A 251 -21.61 7.04 -6.67
N HIS A 252 -22.57 7.29 -7.54
CA HIS A 252 -22.79 8.62 -8.09
C HIS A 252 -23.13 9.64 -7.00
N ARG A 253 -22.56 10.84 -7.07
CA ARG A 253 -22.80 11.94 -6.09
C ARG A 253 -24.27 12.25 -5.85
N ALA A 254 -25.16 12.00 -6.83
CA ALA A 254 -26.58 12.21 -6.72
C ALA A 254 -27.26 11.25 -5.70
N SER A 255 -26.77 10.01 -5.55
CA SER A 255 -27.35 9.03 -4.62
C SER A 255 -27.12 9.37 -3.15
N PHE A 256 -26.06 10.10 -2.83
CA PHE A 256 -25.76 10.54 -1.46
C PHE A 256 -26.55 11.75 -1.00
N ARG A 257 -26.98 12.63 -1.92
CA ARG A 257 -27.87 13.76 -1.58
C ARG A 257 -29.28 13.29 -1.24
N ALA A 258 -29.75 12.21 -1.86
CA ALA A 258 -31.08 11.66 -1.60
C ALA A 258 -31.18 10.97 -0.22
N ALA A 259 -30.09 10.37 0.26
CA ALA A 259 -30.07 9.70 1.57
C ALA A 259 -29.88 10.67 2.76
N ALA A 260 -29.49 11.92 2.51
CA ALA A 260 -29.23 12.93 3.54
C ALA A 260 -30.40 13.87 3.85
N LEU A 261 -31.56 13.73 3.16
CA LEU A 261 -32.77 14.49 3.47
C LEU A 261 -33.64 13.64 4.40
N PRO A 262 -33.80 14.02 5.69
CA PRO A 262 -34.87 13.44 6.49
C PRO A 262 -36.19 13.79 5.79
N SER A 263 -37.02 12.78 5.61
CA SER A 263 -38.42 12.97 5.19
C SER A 263 -39.06 13.97 6.16
N ALA A 264 -39.30 15.18 5.67
CA ALA A 264 -40.14 16.13 6.37
C ALA A 264 -41.54 15.54 6.45
N ASN A 265 -41.94 15.08 7.61
CA ASN A 265 -43.33 14.91 8.06
C ASN A 265 -43.68 16.04 9.01
#